data_6b5fe9aeace7164ada03edcf3177477b
#
_entry.id   6b5fe9aeace7164ada03edcf3177477b
#
_cell.length_a   1.000
_cell.length_b   1.000
_cell.length_c   1.000
_cell.angle_alpha   90.00
_cell.angle_beta   90.00
_cell.angle_gamma   90.00
#
_symmetry.space_group_name_H-M   'P 1'
#
loop_
_entity.id
_entity.type
_entity.pdbx_description
1 polymer ?
#
loop_
_entity_poly.entity_id
_entity_poly.type
_entity_poly.pdbx_seq_one_letter_code
_entity_poly.pdbx_strand_id
1 'polypeptide(L)'
;MKKISIVGLGYVGLPLSLQFVRCGVDVLGIDIDPAKIEDLSQGRSYIDHISEDEISEAVGKGTLRVTTDFSELSGTEAVLICVPTPIGPHNDPDLSYVLETACKVAPHMPRGMLVTLESTTYPGTTDEELVPILEQGSNMKAGVDFFVAYSPEREDPGNPESKVAQIPKVMGGYTPACLEKAKSLYSKAIKTIVPVSSCRAAEATKLLENIFRSVNIALVNELKQTYDSMGIDIWEVIHAAATKPFGFMAFYPGPGLGGHCIPIDPFYLTWKAKEFGQTTRFIELAGEINTAMPDYVIGRVSLALNSKLKSIKGSKVLLVGLAYKANVDDDRESPGYVLMNKLSDLGATVEYYDPFIPVIRPSREHAHWAGKKSVKWVQEEITDFDLALVATAHDNVDYEQLLSWSACVVDTRNVTNGLDHKECLVSKS
;
A
#
# COMPACT_ATOMS: atom_id res chain seq x y z
N MET A 1 -6.00 -29.21 -7.42
CA MET A 1 -5.99 -28.21 -8.49
C MET A 1 -4.59 -28.14 -9.08
N LYS A 2 -4.48 -28.20 -10.41
CA LYS A 2 -3.20 -28.17 -11.12
C LYS A 2 -3.04 -26.89 -11.94
N LYS A 3 -4.14 -26.29 -12.36
CA LYS A 3 -4.17 -25.07 -13.16
C LYS A 3 -5.18 -24.08 -12.58
N ILE A 4 -4.73 -22.84 -12.32
CA ILE A 4 -5.56 -21.77 -11.77
C ILE A 4 -5.45 -20.49 -12.60
N SER A 5 -6.38 -19.57 -12.42
CA SER A 5 -6.29 -18.22 -12.99
C SER A 5 -6.12 -17.19 -11.87
N ILE A 6 -5.38 -16.13 -12.14
CA ILE A 6 -5.26 -14.96 -11.28
C ILE A 6 -5.60 -13.73 -12.11
N VAL A 7 -6.61 -12.97 -11.66
CA VAL A 7 -7.09 -11.76 -12.33
C VAL A 7 -6.59 -10.53 -11.60
N GLY A 8 -5.90 -9.64 -12.33
CA GLY A 8 -5.21 -8.49 -11.78
C GLY A 8 -3.75 -8.84 -11.44
N LEU A 9 -2.82 -8.49 -12.34
CA LEU A 9 -1.40 -8.81 -12.23
C LEU A 9 -0.58 -7.63 -11.65
N GLY A 10 -1.14 -6.96 -10.64
CA GLY A 10 -0.47 -5.91 -9.87
C GLY A 10 0.43 -6.47 -8.77
N TYR A 11 0.71 -5.60 -7.77
CA TYR A 11 1.58 -5.89 -6.62
C TYR A 11 1.10 -7.05 -5.73
N VAL A 12 -0.13 -7.53 -5.90
CA VAL A 12 -0.69 -8.72 -5.22
C VAL A 12 -0.70 -9.92 -6.15
N GLY A 13 -1.31 -9.79 -7.32
CA GLY A 13 -1.57 -10.95 -8.19
C GLY A 13 -0.33 -11.51 -8.87
N LEU A 14 0.65 -10.69 -9.26
CA LEU A 14 1.87 -11.19 -9.89
C LEU A 14 2.76 -11.96 -8.89
N PRO A 15 3.08 -11.45 -7.69
CA PRO A 15 3.81 -12.22 -6.67
C PRO A 15 3.10 -13.53 -6.31
N LEU A 16 1.78 -13.50 -6.13
CA LEU A 16 0.99 -14.68 -5.83
C LEU A 16 1.02 -15.70 -6.99
N SER A 17 0.99 -15.23 -8.24
CA SER A 17 1.14 -16.08 -9.44
C SER A 17 2.46 -16.83 -9.43
N LEU A 18 3.56 -16.13 -9.22
CA LEU A 18 4.90 -16.73 -9.14
C LEU A 18 5.02 -17.69 -7.96
N GLN A 19 4.41 -17.39 -6.82
CA GLN A 19 4.40 -18.28 -5.67
C GLN A 19 3.69 -19.60 -5.98
N PHE A 20 2.55 -19.60 -6.69
CA PHE A 20 1.87 -20.82 -7.11
C PHE A 20 2.70 -21.60 -8.15
N VAL A 21 3.33 -20.90 -9.11
CA VAL A 21 4.23 -21.52 -10.10
C VAL A 21 5.41 -22.22 -9.42
N ARG A 22 6.07 -21.60 -8.43
CA ARG A 22 7.14 -22.22 -7.62
C ARG A 22 6.70 -23.51 -6.95
N CYS A 23 5.41 -23.62 -6.65
CA CYS A 23 4.81 -24.78 -5.99
C CYS A 23 4.21 -25.80 -6.98
N GLY A 24 4.50 -25.69 -8.27
CA GLY A 24 4.08 -26.64 -9.29
C GLY A 24 2.61 -26.55 -9.69
N VAL A 25 2.02 -25.37 -9.59
CA VAL A 25 0.69 -25.04 -10.07
C VAL A 25 0.81 -24.16 -11.31
N ASP A 26 0.21 -24.57 -12.43
CA ASP A 26 0.18 -23.75 -13.64
C ASP A 26 -0.77 -22.56 -13.43
N VAL A 27 -0.32 -21.37 -13.82
CA VAL A 27 -1.08 -20.13 -13.64
C VAL A 27 -1.40 -19.49 -14.99
N LEU A 28 -2.67 -19.14 -15.17
CA LEU A 28 -3.14 -18.24 -16.19
C LEU A 28 -3.36 -16.85 -15.54
N GLY A 29 -2.44 -15.94 -15.79
CA GLY A 29 -2.56 -14.55 -15.39
C GLY A 29 -3.47 -13.78 -16.34
N ILE A 30 -4.44 -13.04 -15.82
CA ILE A 30 -5.35 -12.20 -16.60
C ILE A 30 -5.26 -10.77 -16.12
N ASP A 31 -5.00 -9.83 -17.02
CA ASP A 31 -5.08 -8.38 -16.75
C ASP A 31 -5.74 -7.66 -17.90
N ILE A 32 -6.43 -6.58 -17.62
CA ILE A 32 -7.09 -5.76 -18.66
C ILE A 32 -6.12 -4.82 -19.38
N ASP A 33 -4.92 -4.63 -18.85
CA ASP A 33 -3.88 -3.78 -19.41
C ASP A 33 -3.01 -4.56 -20.41
N PRO A 34 -3.13 -4.28 -21.73
CA PRO A 34 -2.35 -4.97 -22.75
C PRO A 34 -0.84 -4.75 -22.60
N ALA A 35 -0.40 -3.62 -22.04
CA ALA A 35 1.02 -3.33 -21.87
C ALA A 35 1.65 -4.27 -20.83
N LYS A 36 0.97 -4.53 -19.72
CA LYS A 36 1.41 -5.52 -18.72
C LYS A 36 1.50 -6.93 -19.32
N ILE A 37 0.49 -7.32 -20.11
CA ILE A 37 0.47 -8.63 -20.77
C ILE A 37 1.63 -8.76 -21.76
N GLU A 38 1.92 -7.71 -22.51
CA GLU A 38 3.07 -7.68 -23.44
C GLU A 38 4.38 -7.82 -22.68
N ASP A 39 4.61 -7.04 -21.61
CA ASP A 39 5.82 -7.11 -20.81
C ASP A 39 6.02 -8.49 -20.20
N LEU A 40 5.02 -9.04 -19.52
CA LEU A 40 5.11 -10.35 -18.90
C LEU A 40 5.31 -11.47 -19.94
N SER A 41 4.66 -11.39 -21.10
CA SER A 41 4.82 -12.38 -22.18
C SER A 41 6.25 -12.42 -22.72
N GLN A 42 6.96 -11.29 -22.64
CA GLN A 42 8.37 -11.15 -23.03
C GLN A 42 9.34 -11.40 -21.87
N GLY A 43 8.85 -11.82 -20.70
CA GLY A 43 9.67 -12.09 -19.53
C GLY A 43 10.14 -10.84 -18.79
N ARG A 44 9.57 -9.66 -19.07
CA ARG A 44 9.93 -8.39 -18.41
C ARG A 44 9.06 -8.16 -17.17
N SER A 45 9.65 -7.53 -16.16
CA SER A 45 8.95 -7.08 -14.96
C SER A 45 8.67 -5.58 -15.04
N TYR A 46 7.50 -5.17 -14.56
CA TYR A 46 7.15 -3.78 -14.28
C TYR A 46 7.08 -3.49 -12.77
N ILE A 47 7.53 -4.46 -11.95
CA ILE A 47 7.63 -4.36 -10.49
C ILE A 47 9.08 -4.62 -10.10
N ASP A 48 9.78 -3.62 -9.61
CA ASP A 48 11.25 -3.63 -9.46
C ASP A 48 11.78 -4.75 -8.56
N HIS A 49 11.03 -5.15 -7.52
CA HIS A 49 11.45 -6.24 -6.62
C HIS A 49 11.14 -7.65 -7.15
N ILE A 50 10.55 -7.78 -8.33
CA ILE A 50 10.29 -9.08 -8.99
C ILE A 50 11.32 -9.29 -10.09
N SER A 51 12.06 -10.41 -10.00
CA SER A 51 13.09 -10.76 -10.95
C SER A 51 12.54 -11.07 -12.34
N GLU A 52 13.09 -10.43 -13.37
CA GLU A 52 12.79 -10.75 -14.78
C GLU A 52 13.19 -12.19 -15.14
N ASP A 53 14.28 -12.69 -14.55
CA ASP A 53 14.70 -14.09 -14.79
C ASP A 53 13.62 -15.07 -14.34
N GLU A 54 12.96 -14.80 -13.21
CA GLU A 54 11.89 -15.67 -12.71
C GLU A 54 10.66 -15.64 -13.61
N ILE A 55 10.25 -14.46 -14.07
CA ILE A 55 9.14 -14.31 -15.01
C ILE A 55 9.48 -15.02 -16.32
N SER A 56 10.66 -14.76 -16.86
CA SER A 56 11.16 -15.35 -18.13
C SER A 56 11.21 -16.87 -18.06
N GLU A 57 11.67 -17.44 -16.93
CA GLU A 57 11.69 -18.88 -16.69
C GLU A 57 10.28 -19.46 -16.65
N ALA A 58 9.36 -18.83 -15.91
CA ALA A 58 7.97 -19.29 -15.75
C ALA A 58 7.20 -19.25 -17.09
N VAL A 59 7.35 -18.16 -17.85
CA VAL A 59 6.75 -18.00 -19.17
C VAL A 59 7.38 -18.97 -20.18
N GLY A 60 8.72 -19.08 -20.21
CA GLY A 60 9.44 -19.97 -21.10
C GLY A 60 9.10 -21.47 -20.89
N LYS A 61 8.82 -21.87 -19.64
CA LYS A 61 8.34 -23.23 -19.30
C LYS A 61 6.83 -23.42 -19.56
N GLY A 62 6.09 -22.35 -19.84
CA GLY A 62 4.64 -22.38 -20.01
C GLY A 62 3.86 -22.60 -18.70
N THR A 63 4.50 -22.51 -17.55
CA THR A 63 3.86 -22.61 -16.21
C THR A 63 3.19 -21.32 -15.79
N LEU A 64 3.60 -20.18 -16.34
CA LEU A 64 2.89 -18.91 -16.32
C LEU A 64 2.50 -18.55 -17.76
N ARG A 65 1.21 -18.42 -18.01
CA ARG A 65 0.66 -17.84 -19.24
C ARG A 65 -0.10 -16.58 -18.89
N VAL A 66 -0.08 -15.58 -19.75
CA VAL A 66 -0.76 -14.31 -19.52
C VAL A 66 -1.64 -13.95 -20.71
N THR A 67 -2.80 -13.33 -20.43
CA THR A 67 -3.79 -12.99 -21.47
C THR A 67 -4.70 -11.84 -21.01
N THR A 68 -5.35 -11.17 -21.96
CA THR A 68 -6.48 -10.26 -21.69
C THR A 68 -7.83 -10.96 -21.86
N ASP A 69 -7.86 -12.22 -22.35
CA ASP A 69 -9.08 -12.96 -22.71
C ASP A 69 -9.60 -13.80 -21.53
N PHE A 70 -10.74 -13.41 -20.99
CA PHE A 70 -11.43 -14.11 -19.92
C PHE A 70 -12.02 -15.47 -20.34
N SER A 71 -12.20 -15.75 -21.64
CA SER A 71 -12.74 -17.03 -22.11
C SER A 71 -11.80 -18.21 -21.80
N GLU A 72 -10.50 -17.95 -21.63
CA GLU A 72 -9.51 -18.97 -21.26
C GLU A 72 -9.67 -19.51 -19.83
N LEU A 73 -10.47 -18.84 -18.96
CA LEU A 73 -10.82 -19.32 -17.63
C LEU A 73 -11.46 -20.70 -17.63
N SER A 74 -12.19 -21.06 -18.68
CA SER A 74 -12.86 -22.37 -18.79
C SER A 74 -11.90 -23.55 -18.66
N GLY A 75 -10.61 -23.33 -18.89
CA GLY A 75 -9.57 -24.35 -18.72
C GLY A 75 -8.91 -24.40 -17.35
N THR A 76 -9.44 -23.70 -16.33
CA THR A 76 -8.85 -23.62 -15.00
C THR A 76 -9.79 -24.12 -13.90
N GLU A 77 -9.23 -24.50 -12.76
CA GLU A 77 -9.97 -25.10 -11.63
C GLU A 77 -10.31 -24.09 -10.53
N ALA A 78 -9.61 -22.93 -10.56
CA ALA A 78 -9.85 -21.83 -9.65
C ALA A 78 -9.55 -20.49 -10.32
N VAL A 79 -10.20 -19.42 -9.85
CA VAL A 79 -9.89 -18.03 -10.18
C VAL A 79 -9.71 -17.22 -8.89
N LEU A 80 -8.60 -16.50 -8.80
CA LEU A 80 -8.26 -15.60 -7.70
C LEU A 80 -8.37 -14.16 -8.22
N ILE A 81 -9.18 -13.34 -7.56
CA ILE A 81 -9.46 -11.96 -7.96
C ILE A 81 -8.61 -11.02 -7.11
N CYS A 82 -7.62 -10.38 -7.75
CA CYS A 82 -6.62 -9.48 -7.13
C CYS A 82 -6.68 -8.07 -7.73
N VAL A 83 -7.86 -7.58 -8.03
CA VAL A 83 -8.07 -6.27 -8.68
C VAL A 83 -8.08 -5.13 -7.65
N PRO A 84 -7.79 -3.88 -8.07
CA PRO A 84 -7.84 -2.72 -7.17
C PRO A 84 -9.23 -2.48 -6.58
N THR A 85 -9.25 -1.90 -5.38
CA THR A 85 -10.45 -1.46 -4.67
C THR A 85 -10.20 -0.06 -4.11
N PRO A 86 -10.28 1.00 -4.94
CA PRO A 86 -10.08 2.37 -4.50
C PRO A 86 -11.27 2.91 -3.70
N ILE A 87 -11.12 4.13 -3.17
CA ILE A 87 -12.23 4.89 -2.59
C ILE A 87 -12.60 6.06 -3.50
N GLY A 88 -13.88 6.44 -3.47
CA GLY A 88 -14.40 7.62 -4.13
C GLY A 88 -14.07 8.91 -3.35
N PRO A 89 -14.44 10.09 -3.92
CA PRO A 89 -14.14 11.41 -3.33
C PRO A 89 -14.73 11.63 -1.93
N HIS A 90 -15.74 10.85 -1.56
CA HIS A 90 -16.42 10.93 -0.26
C HIS A 90 -16.06 9.76 0.68
N ASN A 91 -14.92 9.11 0.45
CA ASN A 91 -14.47 7.91 1.18
C ASN A 91 -15.47 6.74 1.07
N ASP A 92 -16.24 6.67 -0.01
CA ASP A 92 -17.12 5.57 -0.35
C ASP A 92 -16.34 4.46 -1.10
N PRO A 93 -16.59 3.18 -0.82
CA PRO A 93 -15.93 2.07 -1.51
C PRO A 93 -16.26 2.05 -3.01
N ASP A 94 -15.25 1.96 -3.86
CA ASP A 94 -15.43 1.71 -5.28
C ASP A 94 -15.12 0.23 -5.59
N LEU A 95 -16.18 -0.56 -5.69
CA LEU A 95 -16.11 -1.99 -6.03
C LEU A 95 -16.21 -2.27 -7.53
N SER A 96 -16.22 -1.24 -8.38
CA SER A 96 -16.46 -1.39 -9.84
C SER A 96 -15.54 -2.45 -10.46
N TYR A 97 -14.24 -2.44 -10.14
CA TYR A 97 -13.29 -3.42 -10.66
C TYR A 97 -13.60 -4.86 -10.24
N VAL A 98 -14.06 -5.07 -8.99
CA VAL A 98 -14.45 -6.39 -8.47
C VAL A 98 -15.70 -6.88 -9.17
N LEU A 99 -16.73 -6.02 -9.26
CA LEU A 99 -18.03 -6.37 -9.85
C LEU A 99 -17.93 -6.59 -11.37
N GLU A 100 -17.20 -5.75 -12.08
CA GLU A 100 -16.92 -5.94 -13.50
C GLU A 100 -16.12 -7.22 -13.77
N THR A 101 -15.14 -7.52 -12.92
CA THR A 101 -14.38 -8.78 -13.01
C THR A 101 -15.31 -9.97 -12.78
N ALA A 102 -16.19 -9.92 -11.78
CA ALA A 102 -17.17 -10.97 -11.56
C ALA A 102 -18.08 -11.19 -12.77
N CYS A 103 -18.56 -10.12 -13.40
CA CYS A 103 -19.37 -10.19 -14.62
C CYS A 103 -18.62 -10.85 -15.79
N LYS A 104 -17.31 -10.58 -15.92
CA LYS A 104 -16.47 -11.21 -16.97
C LYS A 104 -16.11 -12.66 -16.66
N VAL A 105 -15.94 -13.01 -15.40
CA VAL A 105 -15.59 -14.36 -14.94
C VAL A 105 -16.78 -15.31 -15.07
N ALA A 106 -17.97 -14.89 -14.61
CA ALA A 106 -19.13 -15.74 -14.44
C ALA A 106 -19.53 -16.58 -15.67
N PRO A 107 -19.57 -16.04 -16.91
CA PRO A 107 -19.95 -16.80 -18.11
C PRO A 107 -18.99 -17.93 -18.47
N HIS A 108 -17.76 -17.88 -17.99
CA HIS A 108 -16.69 -18.82 -18.37
C HIS A 108 -16.37 -19.84 -17.26
N MET A 109 -17.10 -19.81 -16.14
CA MET A 109 -16.86 -20.70 -14.99
C MET A 109 -17.29 -22.13 -15.28
N PRO A 110 -16.39 -23.13 -15.21
CA PRO A 110 -16.81 -24.53 -15.18
C PRO A 110 -17.40 -24.92 -13.82
N ARG A 111 -18.27 -25.95 -13.81
CA ARG A 111 -18.75 -26.53 -12.56
C ARG A 111 -17.59 -27.00 -11.69
N GLY A 112 -17.71 -26.77 -10.40
CA GLY A 112 -16.69 -27.13 -9.43
C GLY A 112 -15.55 -26.10 -9.30
N MET A 113 -15.53 -24.98 -10.05
CA MET A 113 -14.53 -23.94 -9.92
C MET A 113 -14.54 -23.35 -8.50
N LEU A 114 -13.35 -22.98 -8.00
CA LEU A 114 -13.20 -22.14 -6.82
C LEU A 114 -13.01 -20.68 -7.29
N VAL A 115 -13.78 -19.76 -6.74
CA VAL A 115 -13.56 -18.30 -6.88
C VAL A 115 -13.09 -17.77 -5.52
N THR A 116 -11.94 -17.10 -5.48
CA THR A 116 -11.44 -16.45 -4.26
C THR A 116 -11.26 -14.97 -4.50
N LEU A 117 -11.85 -14.14 -3.64
CA LEU A 117 -11.58 -12.70 -3.61
C LEU A 117 -10.40 -12.44 -2.68
N GLU A 118 -9.36 -11.79 -3.21
CA GLU A 118 -8.16 -11.38 -2.48
C GLU A 118 -8.13 -9.86 -2.19
N SER A 119 -8.85 -9.09 -3.01
CA SER A 119 -8.93 -7.64 -2.88
C SER A 119 -9.50 -7.24 -1.53
N THR A 120 -8.98 -6.16 -0.94
CA THR A 120 -9.51 -5.62 0.33
C THR A 120 -10.88 -5.02 0.11
N THR A 121 -11.84 -5.42 0.95
CA THR A 121 -13.25 -5.01 0.86
C THR A 121 -13.87 -4.90 2.26
N TYR A 122 -15.11 -4.38 2.33
CA TYR A 122 -15.87 -4.37 3.59
C TYR A 122 -16.52 -5.75 3.88
N PRO A 123 -16.81 -6.06 5.16
CA PRO A 123 -17.47 -7.30 5.52
C PRO A 123 -18.85 -7.43 4.87
N GLY A 124 -19.02 -8.50 4.11
CA GLY A 124 -20.23 -8.79 3.34
C GLY A 124 -20.06 -8.67 1.82
N THR A 125 -18.99 -8.04 1.34
CA THR A 125 -18.76 -7.88 -0.11
C THR A 125 -18.79 -9.22 -0.86
N THR A 126 -18.12 -10.24 -0.34
CA THR A 126 -18.13 -11.57 -0.96
C THR A 126 -19.53 -12.16 -1.03
N ASP A 127 -20.29 -12.07 0.06
CA ASP A 127 -21.60 -12.71 0.20
C ASP A 127 -22.71 -11.94 -0.52
N GLU A 128 -22.69 -10.59 -0.40
CA GLU A 128 -23.80 -9.72 -0.79
C GLU A 128 -23.64 -9.18 -2.22
N GLU A 129 -22.39 -9.00 -2.68
CA GLU A 129 -22.11 -8.40 -3.98
C GLU A 129 -21.55 -9.44 -4.99
N LEU A 130 -20.46 -10.13 -4.62
CA LEU A 130 -19.78 -11.03 -5.53
C LEU A 130 -20.59 -12.27 -5.89
N VAL A 131 -21.12 -12.98 -4.87
CA VAL A 131 -21.85 -14.25 -5.06
C VAL A 131 -23.07 -14.07 -5.97
N PRO A 132 -23.95 -13.06 -5.79
CA PRO A 132 -25.11 -12.87 -6.65
C PRO A 132 -24.74 -12.70 -8.13
N ILE A 133 -23.69 -11.93 -8.43
CA ILE A 133 -23.23 -11.72 -9.80
C ILE A 133 -22.72 -13.02 -10.42
N LEU A 134 -21.92 -13.79 -9.66
CA LEU A 134 -21.41 -15.08 -10.12
C LEU A 134 -22.54 -16.09 -10.37
N GLU A 135 -23.53 -16.17 -9.48
CA GLU A 135 -24.69 -17.04 -9.64
C GLU A 135 -25.52 -16.66 -10.88
N GLN A 136 -25.82 -15.38 -11.03
CA GLN A 136 -26.60 -14.87 -12.15
C GLN A 136 -25.88 -15.09 -13.49
N GLY A 137 -24.60 -14.74 -13.57
CA GLY A 137 -23.86 -14.80 -14.82
C GLY A 137 -23.47 -16.20 -15.25
N SER A 138 -23.30 -17.13 -14.31
CA SER A 138 -22.95 -18.55 -14.60
C SER A 138 -24.18 -19.48 -14.69
N ASN A 139 -25.31 -19.04 -14.16
CA ASN A 139 -26.51 -19.87 -13.99
C ASN A 139 -26.26 -21.09 -13.08
N MET A 140 -25.38 -20.95 -12.09
CA MET A 140 -24.95 -21.95 -11.12
C MET A 140 -25.17 -21.47 -9.69
N LYS A 141 -25.12 -22.40 -8.70
CA LYS A 141 -25.34 -22.11 -7.28
C LYS A 141 -24.03 -22.19 -6.50
N ALA A 142 -23.69 -21.12 -5.77
CA ALA A 142 -22.54 -21.06 -4.89
C ALA A 142 -22.63 -22.08 -3.74
N GLY A 143 -21.50 -22.74 -3.44
CA GLY A 143 -21.43 -23.80 -2.43
C GLY A 143 -21.98 -25.15 -2.89
N VAL A 144 -22.54 -25.26 -4.09
CA VAL A 144 -23.10 -26.48 -4.69
C VAL A 144 -22.42 -26.76 -6.02
N ASP A 145 -22.58 -25.87 -7.00
CA ASP A 145 -22.06 -26.02 -8.35
C ASP A 145 -20.67 -25.40 -8.53
N PHE A 146 -20.35 -24.38 -7.75
CA PHE A 146 -19.03 -23.75 -7.64
C PHE A 146 -18.79 -23.30 -6.19
N PHE A 147 -17.56 -22.91 -5.86
CA PHE A 147 -17.16 -22.61 -4.50
C PHE A 147 -16.62 -21.19 -4.42
N VAL A 148 -16.90 -20.48 -3.29
CA VAL A 148 -16.47 -19.11 -3.08
C VAL A 148 -15.76 -18.97 -1.73
N ALA A 149 -14.64 -18.26 -1.72
CA ALA A 149 -13.90 -17.95 -0.51
C ALA A 149 -13.38 -16.49 -0.56
N TYR A 150 -13.05 -15.99 0.60
CA TYR A 150 -12.31 -14.74 0.75
C TYR A 150 -10.99 -15.00 1.49
N SER A 151 -9.92 -14.42 1.00
CA SER A 151 -8.61 -14.54 1.62
C SER A 151 -7.79 -13.28 1.37
N PRO A 152 -7.67 -12.37 2.36
CA PRO A 152 -6.99 -11.09 2.15
C PRO A 152 -5.50 -11.28 1.92
N GLU A 153 -4.91 -10.42 1.08
CA GLU A 153 -3.47 -10.28 1.03
C GLU A 153 -2.95 -9.53 2.26
N ARG A 154 -1.84 -10.02 2.82
CA ARG A 154 -1.21 -9.51 4.05
C ARG A 154 0.29 -9.24 3.87
N GLU A 155 0.78 -9.25 2.64
CA GLU A 155 2.17 -8.96 2.32
C GLU A 155 2.52 -7.50 2.66
N ASP A 156 3.75 -7.27 3.06
CA ASP A 156 4.34 -5.94 3.26
C ASP A 156 5.38 -5.70 2.15
N PRO A 157 4.99 -5.09 1.02
CA PRO A 157 5.88 -4.87 -0.12
C PRO A 157 7.16 -4.12 0.30
N GLY A 158 8.30 -4.57 -0.22
CA GLY A 158 9.60 -3.99 0.11
C GLY A 158 10.20 -4.46 1.43
N ASN A 159 9.52 -5.31 2.21
CA ASN A 159 10.08 -5.94 3.39
C ASN A 159 10.71 -7.30 3.02
N PRO A 160 12.05 -7.44 3.07
CA PRO A 160 12.73 -8.67 2.66
C PRO A 160 12.40 -9.89 3.53
N GLU A 161 11.88 -9.67 4.75
CA GLU A 161 11.42 -10.73 5.64
C GLU A 161 9.97 -11.16 5.35
N SER A 162 9.22 -10.34 4.59
CA SER A 162 7.83 -10.58 4.22
C SER A 162 7.74 -11.45 2.97
N LYS A 163 7.86 -12.77 3.14
CA LYS A 163 7.71 -13.72 2.03
C LYS A 163 6.30 -14.28 2.01
N VAL A 164 5.61 -14.17 0.87
CA VAL A 164 4.22 -14.65 0.64
C VAL A 164 3.98 -16.04 1.24
N ALA A 165 4.89 -16.97 1.01
CA ALA A 165 4.79 -18.35 1.52
C ALA A 165 4.77 -18.48 3.05
N GLN A 166 5.34 -17.53 3.78
CA GLN A 166 5.56 -17.59 5.23
C GLN A 166 4.51 -16.84 6.03
N ILE A 167 3.85 -15.86 5.41
CA ILE A 167 2.80 -15.06 6.06
C ILE A 167 1.56 -15.97 6.27
N PRO A 168 1.08 -16.15 7.52
CA PRO A 168 -0.14 -16.90 7.75
C PRO A 168 -1.32 -16.26 7.00
N LYS A 169 -2.00 -17.01 6.15
CA LYS A 169 -3.08 -16.49 5.30
C LYS A 169 -4.44 -16.79 5.94
N VAL A 170 -5.17 -15.73 6.28
CA VAL A 170 -6.54 -15.83 6.82
C VAL A 170 -7.48 -16.25 5.68
N MET A 171 -8.45 -17.12 5.98
CA MET A 171 -9.34 -17.63 4.95
C MET A 171 -10.74 -17.90 5.50
N GLY A 172 -11.74 -17.32 4.84
CA GLY A 172 -13.16 -17.60 5.07
C GLY A 172 -13.80 -18.23 3.84
N GLY A 173 -14.68 -19.20 4.05
CA GLY A 173 -15.48 -19.78 2.98
C GLY A 173 -16.93 -19.32 3.05
N TYR A 174 -17.60 -19.20 1.88
CA TYR A 174 -19.04 -18.95 1.82
C TYR A 174 -19.86 -20.09 2.46
N THR A 175 -19.38 -21.32 2.29
CA THR A 175 -19.85 -22.51 3.01
C THR A 175 -18.65 -23.29 3.57
N PRO A 176 -18.86 -24.26 4.50
CA PRO A 176 -17.77 -25.14 4.94
C PRO A 176 -17.07 -25.87 3.78
N ALA A 177 -17.81 -26.30 2.77
CA ALA A 177 -17.25 -26.95 1.58
C ALA A 177 -16.38 -25.98 0.76
N CYS A 178 -16.78 -24.71 0.67
CA CYS A 178 -15.99 -23.65 0.04
C CYS A 178 -14.65 -23.44 0.76
N LEU A 179 -14.69 -23.38 2.09
CA LEU A 179 -13.48 -23.23 2.90
C LEU A 179 -12.50 -24.40 2.69
N GLU A 180 -12.99 -25.63 2.75
CA GLU A 180 -12.11 -26.80 2.55
C GLU A 180 -11.50 -26.85 1.15
N LYS A 181 -12.25 -26.44 0.13
CA LYS A 181 -11.73 -26.36 -1.23
C LYS A 181 -10.66 -25.29 -1.37
N ALA A 182 -10.87 -24.12 -0.78
CA ALA A 182 -9.88 -23.03 -0.76
C ALA A 182 -8.62 -23.45 0.02
N LYS A 183 -8.75 -24.01 1.21
CA LYS A 183 -7.62 -24.58 1.98
C LYS A 183 -6.80 -25.56 1.16
N SER A 184 -7.46 -26.48 0.43
CA SER A 184 -6.79 -27.46 -0.43
C SER A 184 -5.94 -26.83 -1.54
N LEU A 185 -6.34 -25.67 -2.08
CA LEU A 185 -5.54 -24.93 -3.05
C LEU A 185 -4.37 -24.21 -2.36
N TYR A 186 -4.68 -23.37 -1.38
CA TYR A 186 -3.69 -22.47 -0.79
C TYR A 186 -2.62 -23.19 0.02
N SER A 187 -2.91 -24.34 0.61
CA SER A 187 -1.91 -25.15 1.33
C SER A 187 -0.79 -25.67 0.44
N LYS A 188 -0.89 -25.55 -0.89
CA LYS A 188 0.20 -25.86 -1.82
C LYS A 188 1.27 -24.77 -1.84
N ALA A 189 0.85 -23.51 -1.69
CA ALA A 189 1.70 -22.34 -1.86
C ALA A 189 2.01 -21.61 -0.54
N ILE A 190 1.14 -21.76 0.47
CA ILE A 190 1.19 -21.04 1.74
C ILE A 190 1.38 -22.03 2.89
N LYS A 191 2.37 -21.78 3.74
CA LYS A 191 2.75 -22.67 4.85
C LYS A 191 1.66 -22.78 5.93
N THR A 192 0.99 -21.68 6.26
CA THR A 192 0.03 -21.61 7.36
C THR A 192 -1.28 -20.98 6.87
N ILE A 193 -2.36 -21.73 6.93
CA ILE A 193 -3.72 -21.22 6.68
C ILE A 193 -4.42 -21.06 8.03
N VAL A 194 -5.03 -19.90 8.24
CA VAL A 194 -5.81 -19.56 9.43
C VAL A 194 -7.29 -19.50 9.03
N PRO A 195 -8.05 -20.60 9.20
CA PRO A 195 -9.46 -20.62 8.85
C PRO A 195 -10.28 -19.77 9.84
N VAL A 196 -11.25 -19.04 9.32
CA VAL A 196 -12.26 -18.31 10.09
C VAL A 196 -13.66 -18.73 9.67
N SER A 197 -14.66 -18.37 10.47
CA SER A 197 -16.03 -18.90 10.37
C SER A 197 -16.79 -18.50 9.10
N SER A 198 -16.38 -17.41 8.42
CA SER A 198 -17.08 -16.87 7.23
C SER A 198 -16.17 -15.97 6.40
N CYS A 199 -16.58 -15.64 5.17
CA CYS A 199 -15.94 -14.60 4.36
C CYS A 199 -15.95 -13.26 5.10
N ARG A 200 -17.07 -12.89 5.74
CA ARG A 200 -17.20 -11.64 6.51
C ARG A 200 -16.17 -11.54 7.64
N ALA A 201 -15.89 -12.63 8.34
CA ALA A 201 -14.88 -12.64 9.39
C ALA A 201 -13.46 -12.44 8.83
N ALA A 202 -13.17 -13.00 7.67
CA ALA A 202 -11.88 -12.82 6.99
C ALA A 202 -11.72 -11.38 6.45
N GLU A 203 -12.78 -10.80 5.85
CA GLU A 203 -12.83 -9.40 5.42
C GLU A 203 -12.62 -8.45 6.62
N ALA A 204 -13.33 -8.67 7.72
CA ALA A 204 -13.18 -7.88 8.95
C ALA A 204 -11.78 -7.98 9.55
N THR A 205 -11.11 -9.13 9.46
CA THR A 205 -9.74 -9.32 9.97
C THR A 205 -8.76 -8.39 9.28
N LYS A 206 -8.81 -8.30 7.95
CA LYS A 206 -7.94 -7.40 7.17
C LYS A 206 -8.15 -5.93 7.56
N LEU A 207 -9.40 -5.53 7.69
CA LEU A 207 -9.72 -4.15 8.09
C LEU A 207 -9.22 -3.85 9.50
N LEU A 208 -9.39 -4.78 10.45
CA LEU A 208 -8.90 -4.60 11.82
C LEU A 208 -7.39 -4.39 11.86
N GLU A 209 -6.61 -5.14 11.08
CA GLU A 209 -5.15 -4.99 11.00
C GLU A 209 -4.74 -3.59 10.53
N ASN A 210 -5.40 -3.08 9.49
CA ASN A 210 -5.11 -1.75 8.95
C ASN A 210 -5.65 -0.62 9.83
N ILE A 211 -6.83 -0.79 10.44
CA ILE A 211 -7.39 0.13 11.44
C ILE A 211 -6.46 0.24 12.65
N PHE A 212 -5.98 -0.89 13.18
CA PHE A 212 -5.04 -0.91 14.29
C PHE A 212 -3.80 -0.06 13.98
N ARG A 213 -3.24 -0.21 12.79
CA ARG A 213 -2.08 0.58 12.34
C ARG A 213 -2.42 2.06 12.22
N SER A 214 -3.52 2.40 11.55
CA SER A 214 -3.97 3.79 11.35
C SER A 214 -4.20 4.53 12.67
N VAL A 215 -4.91 3.90 13.61
CA VAL A 215 -5.23 4.49 14.94
C VAL A 215 -3.96 4.69 15.76
N ASN A 216 -3.04 3.73 15.79
CA ASN A 216 -1.80 3.86 16.55
C ASN A 216 -0.84 4.89 15.95
N ILE A 217 -0.81 5.04 14.62
CA ILE A 217 -0.05 6.13 13.98
C ILE A 217 -0.68 7.48 14.33
N ALA A 218 -2.02 7.60 14.30
CA ALA A 218 -2.70 8.83 14.71
C ALA A 218 -2.38 9.20 16.17
N LEU A 219 -2.37 8.22 17.06
CA LEU A 219 -2.00 8.43 18.47
C LEU A 219 -0.60 9.05 18.61
N VAL A 220 0.42 8.48 17.95
CA VAL A 220 1.78 9.03 18.06
C VAL A 220 1.93 10.36 17.31
N ASN A 221 1.16 10.61 16.27
CA ASN A 221 1.11 11.89 15.57
C ASN A 221 0.49 12.99 16.46
N GLU A 222 -0.58 12.71 17.18
CA GLU A 222 -1.18 13.62 18.16
C GLU A 222 -0.22 13.89 19.31
N LEU A 223 0.40 12.84 19.86
CA LEU A 223 1.40 12.96 20.91
C LEU A 223 2.64 13.76 20.47
N LYS A 224 3.05 13.64 19.19
CA LYS A 224 4.14 14.46 18.63
C LYS A 224 3.84 15.95 18.78
N GLN A 225 2.67 16.40 18.39
CA GLN A 225 2.28 17.80 18.50
C GLN A 225 2.18 18.26 19.96
N THR A 226 1.59 17.41 20.82
CA THR A 226 1.45 17.67 22.25
C THR A 226 2.82 17.80 22.93
N TYR A 227 3.70 16.83 22.72
CA TYR A 227 5.02 16.80 23.36
C TYR A 227 5.95 17.88 22.83
N ASP A 228 5.86 18.25 21.55
CA ASP A 228 6.58 19.40 21.01
C ASP A 228 6.24 20.69 21.77
N SER A 229 4.96 20.92 22.09
CA SER A 229 4.53 22.09 22.87
C SER A 229 5.02 22.06 24.33
N MET A 230 5.35 20.87 24.84
CA MET A 230 5.89 20.65 26.18
C MET A 230 7.43 20.61 26.20
N GLY A 231 8.09 20.66 25.05
CA GLY A 231 9.54 20.54 24.94
C GLY A 231 10.07 19.11 25.17
N ILE A 232 9.24 18.09 24.92
CA ILE A 232 9.58 16.67 25.09
C ILE A 232 9.81 16.03 23.72
N ASP A 233 10.88 15.26 23.57
CA ASP A 233 11.15 14.50 22.33
C ASP A 233 10.34 13.20 22.32
N ILE A 234 9.35 13.12 21.43
CA ILE A 234 8.49 11.94 21.26
C ILE A 234 9.28 10.67 20.90
N TRP A 235 10.38 10.81 20.15
CA TRP A 235 11.20 9.66 19.74
C TRP A 235 11.90 9.02 20.94
N GLU A 236 12.43 9.82 21.87
CA GLU A 236 12.98 9.34 23.14
C GLU A 236 11.91 8.59 23.94
N VAL A 237 10.72 9.17 24.04
CA VAL A 237 9.59 8.56 24.77
C VAL A 237 9.17 7.23 24.16
N ILE A 238 9.04 7.15 22.83
CA ILE A 238 8.69 5.89 22.13
C ILE A 238 9.77 4.84 22.34
N HIS A 239 11.05 5.19 22.18
CA HIS A 239 12.16 4.25 22.40
C HIS A 239 12.20 3.74 23.84
N ALA A 240 12.00 4.60 24.83
CA ALA A 240 11.91 4.19 26.22
C ALA A 240 10.70 3.27 26.47
N ALA A 241 9.52 3.61 25.94
CA ALA A 241 8.31 2.78 26.07
C ALA A 241 8.46 1.40 25.39
N ALA A 242 9.18 1.33 24.26
CA ALA A 242 9.43 0.09 23.54
C ALA A 242 10.30 -0.92 24.30
N THR A 243 11.01 -0.49 25.36
CA THR A 243 11.76 -1.42 26.23
C THR A 243 10.84 -2.28 27.09
N LYS A 244 9.54 -1.91 27.20
CA LYS A 244 8.57 -2.72 27.95
C LYS A 244 8.24 -3.98 27.16
N PRO A 245 8.44 -5.19 27.71
CA PRO A 245 8.34 -6.44 26.96
C PRO A 245 6.90 -6.89 26.64
N PHE A 246 5.87 -6.14 27.08
CA PHE A 246 4.46 -6.48 26.88
C PHE A 246 3.57 -5.24 26.84
N GLY A 247 2.44 -5.32 26.14
CA GLY A 247 1.39 -4.30 26.13
C GLY A 247 1.77 -2.97 25.48
N PHE A 248 2.87 -2.94 24.72
CA PHE A 248 3.28 -1.81 23.88
C PHE A 248 3.86 -2.31 22.56
N MET A 249 3.43 -1.71 21.46
CA MET A 249 4.01 -1.87 20.14
C MET A 249 4.40 -0.49 19.64
N ALA A 250 5.64 -0.32 19.24
CA ALA A 250 6.15 0.97 18.79
C ALA A 250 5.54 1.37 17.43
N PHE A 251 4.99 2.57 17.38
CA PHE A 251 4.66 3.31 16.16
C PHE A 251 5.38 4.64 16.20
N TYR A 252 5.68 5.19 15.04
CA TYR A 252 6.46 6.41 14.94
C TYR A 252 5.66 7.49 14.20
N PRO A 253 5.79 8.77 14.61
CA PRO A 253 5.16 9.87 13.93
C PRO A 253 5.74 10.07 12.53
N GLY A 254 4.98 10.78 11.68
CA GLY A 254 5.41 11.08 10.33
C GLY A 254 4.58 12.20 9.71
N PRO A 255 4.92 12.60 8.47
CA PRO A 255 4.31 13.76 7.81
C PRO A 255 2.90 13.46 7.24
N GLY A 256 2.32 12.33 7.57
CA GLY A 256 1.04 11.82 7.07
C GLY A 256 1.09 10.33 6.80
N LEU A 257 -0.03 9.78 6.36
CA LEU A 257 -0.13 8.40 5.90
C LEU A 257 0.06 8.32 4.39
N GLY A 258 0.71 7.25 3.96
CA GLY A 258 0.88 6.92 2.56
C GLY A 258 0.60 5.45 2.27
N GLY A 259 0.65 5.09 0.97
CA GLY A 259 0.33 3.76 0.47
C GLY A 259 -1.18 3.51 0.35
N HIS A 260 -1.55 2.44 -0.36
CA HIS A 260 -2.95 2.15 -0.71
C HIS A 260 -3.83 1.67 0.44
N CYS A 261 -3.24 1.10 1.51
CA CYS A 261 -4.04 0.37 2.50
C CYS A 261 -4.48 1.25 3.67
N ILE A 262 -3.52 1.92 4.33
CA ILE A 262 -3.81 2.59 5.62
C ILE A 262 -4.70 3.83 5.47
N PRO A 263 -4.56 4.65 4.42
CA PRO A 263 -5.45 5.79 4.19
C PRO A 263 -6.87 5.39 3.73
N ILE A 264 -7.02 4.19 3.17
CA ILE A 264 -8.22 3.76 2.42
C ILE A 264 -9.06 2.75 3.21
N ASP A 265 -8.47 1.63 3.59
CA ASP A 265 -9.19 0.48 4.14
C ASP A 265 -10.04 0.78 5.39
N PRO A 266 -9.60 1.63 6.35
CA PRO A 266 -10.43 1.96 7.51
C PRO A 266 -11.78 2.56 7.14
N PHE A 267 -11.86 3.33 6.05
CA PHE A 267 -13.09 3.98 5.61
C PHE A 267 -14.10 2.99 5.01
N TYR A 268 -13.66 1.84 4.49
CA TYR A 268 -14.56 0.76 4.11
C TYR A 268 -15.44 0.32 5.26
N LEU A 269 -14.85 0.15 6.46
CA LEU A 269 -15.63 -0.20 7.65
C LEU A 269 -16.52 0.94 8.11
N THR A 270 -16.04 2.18 8.06
CA THR A 270 -16.83 3.38 8.41
C THR A 270 -18.07 3.49 7.52
N TRP A 271 -17.91 3.26 6.21
CA TRP A 271 -19.02 3.29 5.27
C TRP A 271 -20.03 2.16 5.57
N LYS A 272 -19.57 0.92 5.72
CA LYS A 272 -20.44 -0.24 5.98
C LYS A 272 -21.14 -0.15 7.33
N ALA A 273 -20.47 0.39 8.36
CA ALA A 273 -21.03 0.53 9.71
C ALA A 273 -22.30 1.40 9.74
N LYS A 274 -22.44 2.37 8.83
CA LYS A 274 -23.61 3.25 8.72
C LYS A 274 -24.88 2.45 8.40
N GLU A 275 -24.79 1.37 7.62
CA GLU A 275 -25.94 0.49 7.33
C GLU A 275 -26.51 -0.14 8.60
N PHE A 276 -25.67 -0.33 9.64
CA PHE A 276 -26.02 -0.90 10.93
C PHE A 276 -26.29 0.18 11.99
N GLY A 277 -26.37 1.47 11.59
CA GLY A 277 -26.59 2.59 12.50
C GLY A 277 -25.41 2.84 13.45
N GLN A 278 -24.20 2.41 13.10
CA GLN A 278 -23.01 2.57 13.92
C GLN A 278 -22.11 3.69 13.39
N THR A 279 -21.40 4.38 14.31
CA THR A 279 -20.38 5.40 14.02
C THR A 279 -19.02 4.91 14.49
N THR A 280 -18.03 4.97 13.64
CA THR A 280 -16.67 4.48 13.92
C THR A 280 -15.75 5.61 14.40
N ARG A 281 -15.98 6.12 15.61
CA ARG A 281 -15.32 7.32 16.14
C ARG A 281 -13.79 7.28 16.12
N PHE A 282 -13.18 6.16 16.52
CA PHE A 282 -11.72 6.02 16.50
C PHE A 282 -11.14 6.05 15.09
N ILE A 283 -11.84 5.48 14.13
CA ILE A 283 -11.38 5.43 12.73
C ILE A 283 -11.46 6.82 12.11
N GLU A 284 -12.60 7.51 12.29
CA GLU A 284 -12.82 8.85 11.75
C GLU A 284 -11.83 9.84 12.36
N LEU A 285 -11.67 9.83 13.69
CA LEU A 285 -10.70 10.69 14.39
C LEU A 285 -9.26 10.40 13.95
N ALA A 286 -8.88 9.13 13.81
CA ALA A 286 -7.55 8.76 13.33
C ALA A 286 -7.30 9.29 11.91
N GLY A 287 -8.32 9.22 11.05
CA GLY A 287 -8.26 9.79 9.70
C GLY A 287 -8.02 11.30 9.73
N GLU A 288 -8.77 12.04 10.56
CA GLU A 288 -8.62 13.50 10.73
C GLU A 288 -7.21 13.88 11.21
N ILE A 289 -6.72 13.22 12.27
CA ILE A 289 -5.38 13.49 12.81
C ILE A 289 -4.29 13.24 11.77
N ASN A 290 -4.32 12.09 11.10
CA ASN A 290 -3.30 11.72 10.14
C ASN A 290 -3.33 12.62 8.89
N THR A 291 -4.50 13.06 8.45
CA THR A 291 -4.67 13.97 7.31
C THR A 291 -4.21 15.39 7.65
N ALA A 292 -4.25 15.80 8.91
CA ALA A 292 -3.79 17.10 9.38
C ALA A 292 -2.25 17.19 9.53
N MET A 293 -1.52 16.06 9.54
CA MET A 293 -0.07 16.07 9.76
C MET A 293 0.73 16.88 8.73
N PRO A 294 0.41 16.86 7.43
CA PRO A 294 1.11 17.73 6.49
C PRO A 294 1.03 19.23 6.86
N ASP A 295 -0.11 19.70 7.38
CA ASP A 295 -0.25 21.11 7.81
C ASP A 295 0.64 21.43 9.01
N TYR A 296 0.73 20.51 9.96
CA TYR A 296 1.69 20.64 11.06
C TYR A 296 3.13 20.74 10.56
N VAL A 297 3.53 19.87 9.60
CA VAL A 297 4.88 19.92 8.99
C VAL A 297 5.12 21.23 8.26
N ILE A 298 4.16 21.74 7.48
CA ILE A 298 4.27 23.04 6.82
C ILE A 298 4.45 24.18 7.84
N GLY A 299 3.76 24.12 8.97
CA GLY A 299 3.98 25.03 10.08
C GLY A 299 5.41 25.01 10.62
N ARG A 300 6.00 23.81 10.76
CA ARG A 300 7.41 23.64 11.16
C ARG A 300 8.39 24.18 10.11
N VAL A 301 8.13 23.94 8.82
CA VAL A 301 8.91 24.55 7.71
C VAL A 301 8.86 26.07 7.76
N SER A 302 7.67 26.64 7.99
CA SER A 302 7.51 28.09 8.12
C SER A 302 8.35 28.67 9.27
N LEU A 303 8.31 28.05 10.44
CA LEU A 303 9.08 28.46 11.61
C LEU A 303 10.59 28.35 11.37
N ALA A 304 11.03 27.27 10.73
CA ALA A 304 12.44 27.06 10.41
C ALA A 304 12.97 28.10 9.43
N LEU A 305 12.22 28.39 8.35
CA LEU A 305 12.58 29.46 7.40
C LEU A 305 12.55 30.85 8.06
N ASN A 306 11.55 31.13 8.90
CA ASN A 306 11.45 32.41 9.61
C ASN A 306 12.66 32.66 10.51
N SER A 307 13.21 31.62 11.16
CA SER A 307 14.44 31.75 11.96
C SER A 307 15.68 32.10 11.13
N LYS A 308 15.63 31.85 9.81
CA LYS A 308 16.63 32.25 8.82
C LYS A 308 16.25 33.56 8.08
N LEU A 309 15.27 34.32 8.60
CA LEU A 309 14.74 35.55 8.00
C LEU A 309 14.17 35.33 6.57
N LYS A 310 13.63 34.16 6.31
CA LYS A 310 13.00 33.77 5.02
C LYS A 310 11.53 33.43 5.23
N SER A 311 10.74 33.57 4.17
CA SER A 311 9.34 33.07 4.13
C SER A 311 9.27 31.87 3.22
N ILE A 312 8.21 31.06 3.32
CA ILE A 312 7.97 29.96 2.37
C ILE A 312 7.88 30.51 0.95
N LYS A 313 7.17 31.63 0.76
CA LYS A 313 7.06 32.27 -0.54
C LYS A 313 8.42 32.76 -1.03
N GLY A 314 8.84 32.24 -2.19
CA GLY A 314 10.11 32.58 -2.83
C GLY A 314 11.28 31.74 -2.34
N SER A 315 11.11 30.85 -1.35
CA SER A 315 12.15 29.90 -0.95
C SER A 315 12.24 28.72 -1.89
N LYS A 316 13.44 28.16 -2.02
CA LYS A 316 13.70 26.87 -2.66
C LYS A 316 13.72 25.79 -1.61
N VAL A 317 12.84 24.79 -1.72
CA VAL A 317 12.70 23.69 -0.78
C VAL A 317 13.01 22.36 -1.47
N LEU A 318 13.90 21.59 -0.87
CA LEU A 318 14.20 20.21 -1.29
C LEU A 318 13.39 19.23 -0.44
N LEU A 319 12.50 18.45 -1.05
CA LEU A 319 11.89 17.29 -0.40
C LEU A 319 12.85 16.10 -0.51
N VAL A 320 13.24 15.50 0.59
CA VAL A 320 14.10 14.30 0.64
C VAL A 320 13.23 13.09 0.98
N GLY A 321 13.13 12.16 0.02
CA GLY A 321 12.27 10.99 0.08
C GLY A 321 10.85 11.26 -0.40
N LEU A 322 10.51 10.80 -1.62
CA LEU A 322 9.19 10.92 -2.23
C LEU A 322 8.38 9.64 -2.11
N ALA A 323 9.03 8.47 -2.00
CA ALA A 323 8.35 7.20 -1.77
C ALA A 323 7.49 7.26 -0.49
N TYR A 324 6.37 6.53 -0.48
CA TYR A 324 5.50 6.52 0.72
C TYR A 324 6.14 5.80 1.91
N LYS A 325 7.12 4.94 1.68
CA LYS A 325 7.83 4.14 2.68
C LYS A 325 9.32 4.09 2.34
N ALA A 326 10.17 3.89 3.35
CA ALA A 326 11.61 3.73 3.16
C ALA A 326 11.95 2.51 2.28
N ASN A 327 12.95 2.68 1.41
CA ASN A 327 13.56 1.62 0.60
C ASN A 327 12.61 0.92 -0.40
N VAL A 328 11.61 1.64 -0.90
CA VAL A 328 10.71 1.18 -1.96
C VAL A 328 10.62 2.21 -3.09
N ASP A 329 10.29 1.74 -4.28
CA ASP A 329 10.06 2.52 -5.50
C ASP A 329 8.59 2.91 -5.72
N ASP A 330 7.79 2.89 -4.63
CA ASP A 330 6.36 3.16 -4.67
C ASP A 330 6.04 4.53 -4.07
N ASP A 331 5.56 5.44 -4.93
CA ASP A 331 5.19 6.81 -4.57
C ASP A 331 3.67 7.04 -4.48
N ARG A 332 2.87 5.97 -4.64
CA ARG A 332 1.40 6.06 -4.62
C ARG A 332 0.92 6.55 -3.25
N GLU A 333 0.00 7.52 -3.26
CA GLU A 333 -0.55 8.13 -2.04
C GLU A 333 0.52 8.62 -1.06
N SER A 334 1.71 8.99 -1.56
CA SER A 334 2.77 9.49 -0.69
C SER A 334 2.40 10.84 -0.07
N PRO A 335 2.59 11.02 1.25
CA PRO A 335 2.46 12.32 1.89
C PRO A 335 3.47 13.34 1.35
N GLY A 336 4.53 12.89 0.68
CA GLY A 336 5.49 13.75 -0.03
C GLY A 336 4.81 14.64 -1.07
N TYR A 337 3.85 14.10 -1.84
CA TYR A 337 3.10 14.91 -2.81
C TYR A 337 2.22 15.97 -2.14
N VAL A 338 1.59 15.64 -1.02
CA VAL A 338 0.78 16.60 -0.27
C VAL A 338 1.66 17.76 0.23
N LEU A 339 2.86 17.45 0.73
CA LEU A 339 3.83 18.47 1.15
C LEU A 339 4.32 19.32 -0.03
N MET A 340 4.64 18.71 -1.17
CA MET A 340 5.06 19.42 -2.38
C MET A 340 3.97 20.38 -2.86
N ASN A 341 2.71 19.92 -2.91
CA ASN A 341 1.57 20.75 -3.32
C ASN A 341 1.41 21.95 -2.38
N LYS A 342 1.33 21.69 -1.06
CA LYS A 342 1.14 22.77 -0.06
C LYS A 342 2.28 23.80 -0.10
N LEU A 343 3.52 23.37 -0.25
CA LEU A 343 4.66 24.28 -0.37
C LEU A 343 4.60 25.10 -1.68
N SER A 344 4.26 24.46 -2.79
CA SER A 344 4.08 25.12 -4.08
C SER A 344 2.94 26.15 -4.04
N ASP A 345 1.80 25.81 -3.45
CA ASP A 345 0.65 26.70 -3.28
C ASP A 345 0.99 27.93 -2.42
N LEU A 346 1.89 27.76 -1.45
CA LEU A 346 2.42 28.85 -0.64
C LEU A 346 3.52 29.66 -1.34
N GLY A 347 3.88 29.30 -2.58
CA GLY A 347 4.80 30.03 -3.44
C GLY A 347 6.27 29.65 -3.29
N ALA A 348 6.59 28.48 -2.74
CA ALA A 348 7.92 27.91 -2.78
C ALA A 348 8.23 27.28 -4.15
N THR A 349 9.52 27.27 -4.53
CA THR A 349 10.00 26.39 -5.60
C THR A 349 10.39 25.06 -4.97
N VAL A 350 9.71 23.99 -5.34
CA VAL A 350 9.89 22.66 -4.73
C VAL A 350 10.56 21.72 -5.73
N GLU A 351 11.67 21.13 -5.30
CA GLU A 351 12.33 20.01 -5.98
C GLU A 351 12.32 18.80 -5.04
N TYR A 352 12.64 17.60 -5.56
CA TYR A 352 12.76 16.43 -4.71
C TYR A 352 14.02 15.63 -5.02
N TYR A 353 14.48 14.91 -4.01
CA TYR A 353 15.47 13.84 -4.13
C TYR A 353 14.88 12.55 -3.61
N ASP A 354 14.93 11.50 -4.42
CA ASP A 354 14.59 10.14 -4.00
C ASP A 354 15.47 9.16 -4.80
N PRO A 355 16.20 8.26 -4.11
CA PRO A 355 17.09 7.30 -4.79
C PRO A 355 16.36 6.18 -5.52
N PHE A 356 15.07 5.94 -5.19
CA PHE A 356 14.25 4.90 -5.79
C PHE A 356 13.27 5.44 -6.82
N ILE A 357 13.04 6.76 -6.84
CA ILE A 357 12.11 7.43 -7.76
C ILE A 357 12.88 8.48 -8.57
N PRO A 358 13.63 8.06 -9.59
CA PRO A 358 14.43 8.99 -10.39
C PRO A 358 13.59 9.95 -11.24
N VAL A 359 12.37 9.54 -11.59
CA VAL A 359 11.40 10.35 -12.35
C VAL A 359 10.00 10.03 -11.87
N ILE A 360 9.19 11.06 -11.59
CA ILE A 360 7.78 10.88 -11.22
C ILE A 360 7.01 10.30 -12.41
N ARG A 361 6.40 9.15 -12.20
CA ARG A 361 5.57 8.48 -13.21
C ARG A 361 4.22 9.20 -13.36
N PRO A 362 3.56 9.15 -14.52
CA PRO A 362 2.21 9.65 -14.68
C PRO A 362 1.25 8.96 -13.70
N SER A 363 0.53 9.73 -12.91
CA SER A 363 -0.50 9.25 -11.99
C SER A 363 -1.78 10.05 -12.17
N ARG A 364 -2.91 9.51 -11.72
CA ARG A 364 -4.21 10.18 -11.80
C ARG A 364 -4.27 11.42 -10.90
N GLU A 365 -3.68 11.34 -9.72
CA GLU A 365 -3.84 12.35 -8.66
C GLU A 365 -2.75 13.42 -8.68
N HIS A 366 -1.57 13.08 -9.21
CA HIS A 366 -0.39 13.96 -9.22
C HIS A 366 0.15 14.20 -10.62
N ALA A 367 -0.74 14.21 -11.64
CA ALA A 367 -0.38 14.35 -13.06
C ALA A 367 0.48 15.59 -13.35
N HIS A 368 0.32 16.66 -12.59
CA HIS A 368 1.09 17.92 -12.77
C HIS A 368 2.56 17.80 -12.36
N TRP A 369 2.93 16.78 -11.57
CA TRP A 369 4.32 16.46 -11.24
C TRP A 369 4.96 15.47 -12.20
N ALA A 370 4.18 14.81 -13.07
CA ALA A 370 4.68 13.79 -13.98
C ALA A 370 5.85 14.28 -14.84
N GLY A 371 6.89 13.46 -14.94
CA GLY A 371 8.11 13.77 -15.67
C GLY A 371 9.12 14.61 -14.89
N LYS A 372 8.78 15.11 -13.69
CA LYS A 372 9.75 15.77 -12.81
C LYS A 372 10.82 14.77 -12.40
N LYS A 373 12.08 15.19 -12.45
CA LYS A 373 13.24 14.35 -12.13
C LYS A 373 13.74 14.63 -10.72
N SER A 374 14.20 13.59 -10.04
CA SER A 374 14.97 13.70 -8.81
C SER A 374 16.24 14.52 -9.06
N VAL A 375 16.58 15.46 -8.17
CA VAL A 375 17.84 16.19 -8.23
C VAL A 375 19.01 15.24 -7.98
N LYS A 376 20.23 15.64 -8.37
CA LYS A 376 21.41 14.83 -8.07
C LYS A 376 21.84 15.03 -6.63
N TRP A 377 22.31 13.96 -5.99
CA TRP A 377 22.87 14.03 -4.64
C TRP A 377 24.32 14.51 -4.72
N VAL A 378 24.50 15.81 -4.94
CA VAL A 378 25.81 16.49 -5.00
C VAL A 378 25.72 17.83 -4.26
N GLN A 379 26.84 18.24 -3.65
CA GLN A 379 26.89 19.44 -2.81
C GLN A 379 26.39 20.68 -3.54
N GLU A 380 26.80 20.87 -4.80
CA GLU A 380 26.49 22.04 -5.60
C GLU A 380 24.97 22.21 -5.82
N GLU A 381 24.23 21.09 -5.97
CA GLU A 381 22.77 21.15 -6.13
C GLU A 381 22.06 21.31 -4.76
N ILE A 382 22.49 20.58 -3.72
CA ILE A 382 21.83 20.60 -2.41
C ILE A 382 22.00 21.95 -1.69
N THR A 383 23.18 22.58 -1.79
CA THR A 383 23.47 23.88 -1.14
C THR A 383 22.61 25.02 -1.70
N ASP A 384 22.05 24.89 -2.90
CA ASP A 384 21.20 25.92 -3.53
C ASP A 384 19.78 26.00 -2.90
N PHE A 385 19.41 25.07 -2.03
CA PHE A 385 18.15 25.09 -1.34
C PHE A 385 18.19 25.85 -0.02
N ASP A 386 17.12 26.58 0.27
CA ASP A 386 16.94 27.31 1.52
C ASP A 386 16.63 26.38 2.71
N LEU A 387 16.00 25.23 2.39
CA LEU A 387 15.61 24.24 3.37
C LEU A 387 15.49 22.85 2.70
N ALA A 388 15.96 21.82 3.40
CA ALA A 388 15.64 20.43 3.08
C ALA A 388 14.59 19.90 4.04
N LEU A 389 13.55 19.25 3.50
CA LEU A 389 12.46 18.59 4.25
C LEU A 389 12.56 17.09 4.08
N VAL A 390 12.93 16.37 5.13
CA VAL A 390 12.96 14.90 5.10
C VAL A 390 11.56 14.35 5.32
N ALA A 391 10.97 13.77 4.28
CA ALA A 391 9.64 13.17 4.31
C ALA A 391 9.69 11.64 4.43
N THR A 392 10.66 10.97 3.76
CA THR A 392 10.87 9.53 3.85
C THR A 392 12.34 9.23 4.11
N ALA A 393 12.60 8.33 5.08
CA ALA A 393 13.94 7.99 5.55
C ALA A 393 14.47 6.75 4.81
N HIS A 394 15.16 6.94 3.69
CA HIS A 394 15.83 5.86 2.97
C HIS A 394 17.20 5.57 3.56
N ASP A 395 17.56 4.29 3.68
CA ASP A 395 18.84 3.85 4.28
C ASP A 395 20.06 4.21 3.45
N ASN A 396 19.89 4.38 2.14
CA ASN A 396 20.97 4.75 1.20
C ASN A 396 21.14 6.27 1.02
N VAL A 397 20.48 7.09 1.83
CA VAL A 397 20.68 8.55 1.88
C VAL A 397 21.67 8.88 2.98
N ASP A 398 22.72 9.64 2.63
CA ASP A 398 23.72 10.13 3.59
C ASP A 398 23.22 11.41 4.27
N TYR A 399 22.65 11.27 5.46
CA TYR A 399 22.11 12.40 6.22
C TYR A 399 23.19 13.27 6.87
N GLU A 400 24.42 12.77 7.08
CA GLU A 400 25.54 13.60 7.51
C GLU A 400 25.94 14.58 6.40
N GLN A 401 25.99 14.10 5.16
CA GLN A 401 26.20 15.00 4.00
C GLN A 401 25.07 16.02 3.88
N LEU A 402 23.78 15.58 4.03
CA LEU A 402 22.65 16.50 4.01
C LEU A 402 22.82 17.64 5.00
N LEU A 403 23.18 17.32 6.24
CA LEU A 403 23.42 18.31 7.30
C LEU A 403 24.61 19.23 7.01
N SER A 404 25.66 18.70 6.39
CA SER A 404 26.85 19.50 6.03
C SER A 404 26.63 20.44 4.85
N TRP A 405 25.69 20.10 3.95
CA TRP A 405 25.38 20.88 2.74
C TRP A 405 24.19 21.82 2.89
N SER A 406 23.32 21.57 3.88
CA SER A 406 22.08 22.33 4.07
C SER A 406 22.20 23.35 5.19
N ALA A 407 21.70 24.57 4.96
CA ALA A 407 21.62 25.59 6.01
C ALA A 407 20.47 25.34 7.00
N CYS A 408 19.45 24.59 6.58
CA CYS A 408 18.25 24.30 7.37
C CYS A 408 17.63 22.96 6.97
N VAL A 409 17.33 22.11 7.95
CA VAL A 409 16.67 20.81 7.74
C VAL A 409 15.44 20.71 8.65
N VAL A 410 14.31 20.33 8.08
CA VAL A 410 13.12 19.86 8.83
C VAL A 410 13.07 18.35 8.72
N ASP A 411 13.17 17.69 9.86
CA ASP A 411 13.26 16.23 9.95
C ASP A 411 11.97 15.65 10.54
N THR A 412 11.19 14.95 9.71
CA THR A 412 9.94 14.30 10.13
C THR A 412 10.14 12.83 10.49
N ARG A 413 11.36 12.31 10.37
CA ARG A 413 11.69 10.88 10.51
C ARG A 413 12.77 10.58 11.55
N ASN A 414 13.25 11.63 12.23
CA ASN A 414 14.32 11.53 13.25
C ASN A 414 15.65 10.97 12.70
N VAL A 415 15.91 11.13 11.40
CA VAL A 415 17.14 10.65 10.77
C VAL A 415 18.39 11.45 11.19
N THR A 416 18.19 12.65 11.71
CA THR A 416 19.27 13.53 12.18
C THR A 416 19.67 13.26 13.64
N ASN A 417 19.03 12.30 14.29
CA ASN A 417 19.27 12.02 15.71
C ASN A 417 20.69 11.48 15.93
N GLY A 418 21.45 12.14 16.82
CA GLY A 418 22.82 11.76 17.13
C GLY A 418 23.87 12.22 16.11
N LEU A 419 23.48 12.89 15.02
CA LEU A 419 24.41 13.45 14.04
C LEU A 419 24.87 14.85 14.44
N ASP A 420 26.10 15.23 14.04
CA ASP A 420 26.61 16.59 14.27
C ASP A 420 25.98 17.58 13.26
N HIS A 421 25.36 18.62 13.76
CA HIS A 421 24.64 19.60 12.94
C HIS A 421 24.94 21.06 13.36
N LYS A 422 26.14 21.36 13.86
CA LYS A 422 26.52 22.68 14.44
C LYS A 422 26.28 23.86 13.48
N GLU A 423 26.41 23.66 12.19
CA GLU A 423 26.22 24.68 11.17
C GLU A 423 24.83 24.67 10.53
N CYS A 424 24.07 23.60 10.71
CA CYS A 424 22.74 23.41 10.16
C CYS A 424 21.67 23.62 11.25
N LEU A 425 20.65 24.43 10.93
CA LEU A 425 19.45 24.50 11.77
C LEU A 425 18.61 23.23 11.55
N VAL A 426 18.49 22.39 12.56
CA VAL A 426 17.62 21.21 12.52
C VAL A 426 16.35 21.47 13.31
N SER A 427 15.19 21.29 12.67
CA SER A 427 13.87 21.31 13.31
C SER A 427 13.24 19.94 13.19
N LYS A 428 13.07 19.22 14.30
CA LYS A 428 12.32 17.97 14.32
C LYS A 428 10.81 18.25 14.20
N SER A 429 10.15 17.56 13.29
CA SER A 429 8.72 17.72 12.99
C SER A 429 7.97 16.41 13.21
#